data_3071280be6bcee5d8b36339c84cf09d8
#
_entry.id   3071280be6bcee5d8b36339c84cf09d8
#
_cell.length_a   1.000
_cell.length_b   1.000
_cell.length_c   1.000
_cell.angle_alpha   90.00
_cell.angle_beta   90.00
_cell.angle_gamma   90.00
#
_symmetry.space_group_name_H-M   'P 1'
#
loop_
_entity.id
_entity.type
_entity.pdbx_description
1 polymer ?
#
loop_
_entity_poly.entity_id
_entity_poly.type
_entity_poly.pdbx_seq_one_letter_code
_entity_poly.pdbx_strand_id
1 'polypeptide(L)'
;MIKQRYRRLVAGTGALVLALAALVGYRHFKSNDAPPYLTARVERADLEDAVLAAGTLYAHRQVDVGAQVSGQLKILKAELGDQVQAGQLLAEIDPTLLEHALKQAEADERSLAAQRSATEARVRLTALGAARERELWDREATSKQAFERAEAESQIERANLDDLSARWKRARIEVDKARANAGYTRIVAPMAGEVVAIVTREGQTVIAEQQAPVILKLAALDTMTVKAQVSEADVLRVAPGQPVHFTVLGDPDKRYEGKVRAIEPAPHDFAEQSSAGSGSGGGASGGSPSRGGAAVFYNALFEVPNPGHRLRISMTAEVSIVHGTAKNTLVLPSSALGEKSAGGLFAVRVLANDGQVQTRQVQVGMNNHVKAQVLAGLREGERVIVGEGAPDSDASKKAEGA
;
A
#
# COMPACT_ATOMS: atom_id res chain seq x y z
N MET A 1 57.36 -90.49 23.82
CA MET A 1 57.66 -89.01 23.95
C MET A 1 57.06 -88.12 22.85
N ILE A 2 56.24 -88.63 21.98
CA ILE A 2 55.74 -87.78 20.78
C ILE A 2 54.38 -87.13 21.03
N LYS A 3 53.53 -87.67 21.97
CA LYS A 3 52.17 -87.10 22.25
C LYS A 3 52.14 -85.77 23.05
N GLN A 4 53.19 -85.40 23.75
CA GLN A 4 53.22 -84.17 24.54
C GLN A 4 53.63 -82.93 23.73
N ARG A 5 54.41 -83.10 22.66
CA ARG A 5 54.82 -81.99 21.79
C ARG A 5 53.69 -81.50 20.93
N TYR A 6 52.77 -82.37 20.48
CA TYR A 6 51.61 -82.02 19.69
C TYR A 6 50.57 -81.22 20.48
N ARG A 7 50.36 -81.52 21.75
CA ARG A 7 49.42 -80.81 22.61
C ARG A 7 49.90 -79.38 22.92
N ARG A 8 51.20 -79.14 22.96
CA ARG A 8 51.77 -77.76 23.17
C ARG A 8 51.72 -76.93 21.85
N LEU A 9 51.86 -77.55 20.72
CA LEU A 9 51.72 -76.84 19.40
C LEU A 9 50.26 -76.48 19.15
N VAL A 10 49.31 -77.35 19.41
CA VAL A 10 47.88 -77.08 19.24
C VAL A 10 47.40 -76.01 20.25
N ALA A 11 47.90 -76.00 21.47
CA ALA A 11 47.58 -74.97 22.45
C ALA A 11 48.20 -73.62 22.09
N GLY A 12 49.40 -73.55 21.46
CA GLY A 12 50.05 -72.34 21.01
C GLY A 12 49.33 -71.67 19.80
N THR A 13 48.89 -72.52 18.84
CA THR A 13 48.11 -71.98 17.68
C THR A 13 46.73 -71.49 18.06
N GLY A 14 46.06 -72.20 19.03
CA GLY A 14 44.77 -71.72 19.55
C GLY A 14 44.88 -70.40 20.30
N ALA A 15 45.94 -70.20 21.11
CA ALA A 15 46.20 -68.91 21.75
C ALA A 15 46.50 -67.75 20.79
N LEU A 16 47.22 -68.06 19.68
CA LEU A 16 47.55 -67.05 18.63
C LEU A 16 46.31 -66.63 17.85
N VAL A 17 45.44 -67.60 17.55
CA VAL A 17 44.16 -67.29 16.85
C VAL A 17 43.21 -66.48 17.74
N LEU A 18 43.15 -66.79 19.02
CA LEU A 18 42.35 -66.02 19.99
C LEU A 18 42.92 -64.63 20.21
N ALA A 19 44.26 -64.47 20.24
CA ALA A 19 44.88 -63.16 20.33
C ALA A 19 44.65 -62.29 19.04
N LEU A 20 44.69 -62.93 17.84
CA LEU A 20 44.41 -62.28 16.61
C LEU A 20 42.92 -61.89 16.50
N ALA A 21 42.00 -62.77 16.94
CA ALA A 21 40.56 -62.44 16.95
C ALA A 21 40.25 -61.37 17.99
N ALA A 22 40.92 -61.36 19.14
CA ALA A 22 40.78 -60.28 20.11
C ALA A 22 41.33 -58.92 19.59
N LEU A 23 42.45 -58.97 18.83
CA LEU A 23 43.05 -57.76 18.21
C LEU A 23 42.19 -57.22 17.08
N VAL A 24 41.61 -58.09 16.28
CA VAL A 24 40.67 -57.68 15.20
C VAL A 24 39.35 -57.19 15.80
N GLY A 25 38.83 -57.87 16.84
CA GLY A 25 37.66 -57.43 17.58
C GLY A 25 37.89 -56.06 18.26
N TYR A 26 39.04 -55.91 18.94
CA TYR A 26 39.42 -54.61 19.53
C TYR A 26 39.58 -53.47 18.50
N ARG A 27 40.12 -53.76 17.35
CA ARG A 27 40.22 -52.79 16.23
C ARG A 27 38.85 -52.46 15.65
N HIS A 28 37.95 -53.43 15.53
CA HIS A 28 36.59 -53.23 15.04
C HIS A 28 35.71 -52.49 16.06
N PHE A 29 35.92 -52.71 17.33
CA PHE A 29 35.17 -52.02 18.40
C PHE A 29 35.66 -50.59 18.66
N LYS A 30 36.93 -50.29 18.36
CA LYS A 30 37.52 -48.96 18.55
C LYS A 30 37.32 -48.01 17.40
N SER A 31 36.73 -48.46 16.29
CA SER A 31 36.59 -47.63 15.06
C SER A 31 35.23 -46.97 14.87
N ASN A 32 34.32 -47.00 15.85
CA ASN A 32 32.95 -46.54 15.61
C ASN A 32 32.33 -45.59 16.63
N ASP A 33 33.15 -44.91 17.46
CA ASP A 33 32.65 -43.88 18.38
C ASP A 33 33.00 -42.47 17.89
N ALA A 34 32.74 -42.18 16.61
CA ALA A 34 32.62 -40.79 16.22
C ALA A 34 31.19 -40.34 16.58
N PRO A 35 31.01 -39.32 17.44
CA PRO A 35 29.68 -38.80 17.72
C PRO A 35 28.97 -38.46 16.41
N PRO A 36 27.67 -38.77 16.28
CA PRO A 36 26.93 -38.53 15.07
C PRO A 36 26.77 -37.01 14.88
N TYR A 37 27.66 -36.41 14.11
CA TYR A 37 27.55 -35.02 13.76
C TYR A 37 26.56 -34.84 12.61
N LEU A 38 25.62 -33.96 12.82
CA LEU A 38 24.79 -33.45 11.70
C LEU A 38 25.67 -32.54 10.85
N THR A 39 25.91 -32.93 9.60
CA THR A 39 26.81 -32.17 8.71
C THR A 39 26.09 -31.65 7.51
N ALA A 40 26.46 -30.43 7.04
CA ALA A 40 26.08 -29.89 5.77
C ALA A 40 27.30 -29.75 4.86
N ARG A 41 27.12 -29.80 3.55
CA ARG A 41 28.19 -29.56 2.58
C ARG A 41 28.24 -28.09 2.23
N VAL A 42 29.44 -27.57 2.09
CA VAL A 42 29.68 -26.26 1.49
C VAL A 42 29.50 -26.38 -0.03
N GLU A 43 28.55 -25.68 -0.56
CA GLU A 43 28.18 -25.71 -2.00
C GLU A 43 28.23 -24.33 -2.61
N ARG A 44 28.30 -24.24 -3.93
CA ARG A 44 28.09 -22.97 -4.62
C ARG A 44 26.62 -22.81 -4.91
N ALA A 45 26.08 -21.67 -4.47
CA ALA A 45 24.69 -21.31 -4.75
C ALA A 45 24.56 -19.80 -4.85
N ASP A 46 23.46 -19.37 -5.41
CA ASP A 46 23.04 -17.98 -5.33
C ASP A 46 22.48 -17.70 -3.94
N LEU A 47 22.93 -16.62 -3.33
CA LEU A 47 22.45 -16.16 -2.04
C LEU A 47 21.81 -14.79 -2.22
N GLU A 48 20.60 -14.67 -1.71
CA GLU A 48 19.82 -13.45 -1.69
C GLU A 48 19.54 -13.06 -0.24
N ASP A 49 19.88 -11.82 0.12
CA ASP A 49 19.50 -11.22 1.38
C ASP A 49 18.29 -10.31 1.11
N ALA A 50 17.14 -10.71 1.60
CA ALA A 50 15.89 -10.03 1.37
C ALA A 50 15.12 -9.82 2.68
N VAL A 51 14.45 -8.69 2.77
CA VAL A 51 13.49 -8.37 3.82
C VAL A 51 12.14 -8.97 3.40
N LEU A 52 11.60 -9.86 4.22
CA LEU A 52 10.28 -10.45 4.01
C LEU A 52 9.22 -9.56 4.65
N ALA A 53 8.15 -9.29 3.91
CA ALA A 53 7.07 -8.44 4.35
C ALA A 53 5.72 -8.97 3.84
N ALA A 54 4.68 -8.85 4.64
CA ALA A 54 3.32 -9.03 4.15
C ALA A 54 2.89 -7.79 3.38
N GLY A 55 2.31 -7.97 2.21
CA GLY A 55 1.82 -6.87 1.38
C GLY A 55 0.32 -6.98 1.10
N THR A 56 -0.31 -5.85 0.84
CA THR A 56 -1.69 -5.78 0.35
C THR A 56 -1.71 -4.99 -0.96
N LEU A 57 -2.48 -5.49 -1.92
CA LEU A 57 -2.62 -4.89 -3.23
C LEU A 57 -3.72 -3.82 -3.21
N TYR A 58 -3.41 -2.67 -3.76
CA TYR A 58 -4.33 -1.55 -3.98
C TYR A 58 -4.36 -1.17 -5.45
N ALA A 59 -5.45 -0.59 -5.90
CA ALA A 59 -5.45 0.07 -7.21
C ALA A 59 -4.45 1.23 -7.21
N HIS A 60 -3.82 1.50 -8.35
CA HIS A 60 -2.92 2.66 -8.49
C HIS A 60 -3.65 3.97 -8.19
N ARG A 61 -4.90 4.08 -8.66
CA ARG A 61 -5.79 5.21 -8.37
C ARG A 61 -7.19 4.68 -8.10
N GLN A 62 -7.79 5.13 -7.02
CA GLN A 62 -9.17 4.84 -6.66
C GLN A 62 -9.88 6.13 -6.30
N VAL A 63 -11.13 6.30 -6.76
CA VAL A 63 -11.95 7.46 -6.47
C VAL A 63 -13.34 7.00 -6.07
N ASP A 64 -13.82 7.53 -4.96
CA ASP A 64 -15.19 7.37 -4.52
C ASP A 64 -16.06 8.42 -5.23
N VAL A 65 -16.95 7.97 -6.11
CA VAL A 65 -17.87 8.85 -6.84
C VAL A 65 -19.12 9.04 -5.99
N GLY A 66 -19.31 10.26 -5.50
CA GLY A 66 -20.41 10.63 -4.62
C GLY A 66 -21.43 11.56 -5.27
N ALA A 67 -22.61 11.70 -4.64
CA ALA A 67 -23.61 12.69 -4.98
C ALA A 67 -23.29 14.03 -4.32
N GLN A 68 -23.46 15.13 -5.08
CA GLN A 68 -23.30 16.50 -4.57
C GLN A 68 -24.63 17.17 -4.22
N VAL A 69 -25.76 16.54 -4.62
CA VAL A 69 -27.11 17.00 -4.35
C VAL A 69 -27.95 15.86 -3.77
N SER A 70 -28.91 16.22 -2.93
CA SER A 70 -29.87 15.28 -2.37
C SER A 70 -30.97 14.97 -3.37
N GLY A 71 -31.46 13.71 -3.38
CA GLY A 71 -32.56 13.27 -4.21
C GLY A 71 -32.61 11.76 -4.35
N GLN A 72 -33.60 11.25 -5.07
CA GLN A 72 -33.70 9.82 -5.38
C GLN A 72 -32.80 9.48 -6.58
N LEU A 73 -32.00 8.42 -6.45
CA LEU A 73 -31.25 7.85 -7.57
C LEU A 73 -32.20 7.20 -8.56
N LYS A 74 -32.45 7.85 -9.70
CA LYS A 74 -33.45 7.45 -10.67
C LYS A 74 -32.93 6.40 -11.63
N ILE A 75 -31.70 6.52 -12.06
CA ILE A 75 -31.04 5.63 -13.04
C ILE A 75 -29.62 5.39 -12.61
N LEU A 76 -29.18 4.12 -12.64
CA LEU A 76 -27.80 3.71 -12.51
C LEU A 76 -27.39 3.00 -13.79
N LYS A 77 -26.54 3.65 -14.62
CA LYS A 77 -26.12 3.13 -15.93
C LYS A 77 -24.87 2.26 -15.87
N ALA A 78 -24.17 2.27 -14.75
CA ALA A 78 -22.92 1.54 -14.57
C ALA A 78 -23.19 0.27 -13.77
N GLU A 79 -22.66 -0.85 -14.24
CA GLU A 79 -22.68 -2.13 -13.53
C GLU A 79 -21.30 -2.44 -12.91
N LEU A 80 -21.29 -3.40 -11.99
CA LEU A 80 -20.06 -3.86 -11.36
C LEU A 80 -19.14 -4.53 -12.40
N GLY A 81 -17.90 -4.07 -12.52
CA GLY A 81 -16.93 -4.58 -13.50
C GLY A 81 -16.93 -3.81 -14.82
N ASP A 82 -17.79 -2.83 -15.02
CA ASP A 82 -17.81 -2.01 -16.24
C ASP A 82 -16.55 -1.15 -16.33
N GLN A 83 -15.97 -1.10 -17.53
CA GLN A 83 -14.94 -0.13 -17.88
C GLN A 83 -15.56 1.18 -18.35
N VAL A 84 -15.26 2.27 -17.69
CA VAL A 84 -15.81 3.58 -17.96
C VAL A 84 -14.72 4.59 -18.36
N GLN A 85 -15.10 5.55 -19.20
CA GLN A 85 -14.23 6.64 -19.60
C GLN A 85 -14.50 7.90 -18.76
N ALA A 86 -13.50 8.77 -18.63
CA ALA A 86 -13.68 10.06 -17.97
C ALA A 86 -14.81 10.87 -18.66
N GLY A 87 -15.73 11.44 -17.86
CA GLY A 87 -16.92 12.16 -18.35
C GLY A 87 -18.11 11.27 -18.73
N GLN A 88 -18.00 9.97 -18.72
CA GLN A 88 -19.12 9.05 -18.99
C GLN A 88 -20.17 9.14 -17.88
N LEU A 89 -21.46 9.20 -18.28
CA LEU A 89 -22.58 9.24 -17.33
C LEU A 89 -22.76 7.89 -16.63
N LEU A 90 -22.62 7.91 -15.31
CA LEU A 90 -22.71 6.72 -14.44
C LEU A 90 -24.07 6.58 -13.80
N ALA A 91 -24.64 7.69 -13.31
CA ALA A 91 -25.89 7.68 -12.60
C ALA A 91 -26.63 9.02 -12.77
N GLU A 92 -27.94 9.02 -12.52
CA GLU A 92 -28.78 10.21 -12.57
C GLU A 92 -29.71 10.25 -11.35
N ILE A 93 -29.62 11.35 -10.60
CA ILE A 93 -30.58 11.68 -9.53
C ILE A 93 -31.77 12.37 -10.17
N ASP A 94 -32.99 12.18 -9.61
CA ASP A 94 -34.19 12.84 -10.13
C ASP A 94 -34.02 14.36 -10.21
N PRO A 95 -33.96 14.93 -11.43
CA PRO A 95 -33.66 16.34 -11.61
C PRO A 95 -34.88 17.26 -11.42
N THR A 96 -36.09 16.69 -11.30
CA THR A 96 -37.36 17.41 -11.42
C THR A 96 -37.44 18.65 -10.52
N LEU A 97 -37.07 18.52 -9.25
CA LEU A 97 -37.13 19.63 -8.29
C LEU A 97 -36.09 20.72 -8.62
N LEU A 98 -34.87 20.31 -8.98
CA LEU A 98 -33.75 21.21 -9.28
C LEU A 98 -33.94 21.91 -10.65
N GLU A 99 -34.54 21.22 -11.63
CA GLU A 99 -34.94 21.85 -12.90
C GLU A 99 -36.03 22.88 -12.70
N HIS A 100 -37.03 22.62 -11.81
CA HIS A 100 -38.05 23.62 -11.49
C HIS A 100 -37.42 24.83 -10.80
N ALA A 101 -36.49 24.63 -9.86
CA ALA A 101 -35.76 25.74 -9.24
C ALA A 101 -34.94 26.55 -10.24
N LEU A 102 -34.32 25.91 -11.24
CA LEU A 102 -33.62 26.58 -12.31
C LEU A 102 -34.58 27.42 -13.17
N LYS A 103 -35.70 26.84 -13.60
CA LYS A 103 -36.73 27.55 -14.38
C LYS A 103 -37.31 28.75 -13.63
N GLN A 104 -37.51 28.63 -12.32
CA GLN A 104 -37.91 29.74 -11.45
C GLN A 104 -36.87 30.87 -11.45
N ALA A 105 -35.62 30.56 -11.19
CA ALA A 105 -34.53 31.53 -11.16
C ALA A 105 -34.36 32.23 -12.53
N GLU A 106 -34.49 31.48 -13.62
CA GLU A 106 -34.44 32.06 -15.00
C GLU A 106 -35.65 32.98 -15.28
N ALA A 107 -36.82 32.69 -14.72
CA ALA A 107 -37.99 33.58 -14.87
C ALA A 107 -37.81 34.88 -14.08
N ASP A 108 -37.25 34.81 -12.88
CA ASP A 108 -36.95 35.94 -12.02
C ASP A 108 -35.89 36.89 -12.67
N GLU A 109 -34.81 36.27 -13.22
CA GLU A 109 -33.77 37.01 -13.96
C GLU A 109 -34.35 37.73 -15.18
N ARG A 110 -35.20 37.05 -15.99
CA ARG A 110 -35.84 37.64 -17.14
C ARG A 110 -36.77 38.82 -16.78
N SER A 111 -37.51 38.71 -15.66
CA SER A 111 -38.35 39.77 -15.13
C SER A 111 -37.52 41.02 -14.79
N LEU A 112 -36.42 40.85 -14.06
CA LEU A 112 -35.50 41.93 -13.69
C LEU A 112 -34.80 42.52 -14.92
N ALA A 113 -34.46 41.73 -15.93
CA ALA A 113 -33.88 42.19 -17.18
C ALA A 113 -34.88 43.10 -17.95
N ALA A 114 -36.16 42.74 -17.99
CA ALA A 114 -37.20 43.57 -18.58
C ALA A 114 -37.41 44.90 -17.83
N GLN A 115 -37.44 44.85 -16.49
CA GLN A 115 -37.54 46.08 -15.67
C GLN A 115 -36.33 46.99 -15.86
N ARG A 116 -35.12 46.44 -15.93
CA ARG A 116 -33.89 47.19 -16.21
C ARG A 116 -33.97 47.87 -17.59
N SER A 117 -34.40 47.16 -18.62
CA SER A 117 -34.56 47.72 -19.97
C SER A 117 -35.58 48.85 -19.99
N ALA A 118 -36.71 48.74 -19.28
CA ALA A 118 -37.68 49.83 -19.16
C ALA A 118 -37.10 51.05 -18.44
N THR A 119 -36.32 50.86 -17.37
CA THR A 119 -35.65 51.95 -16.66
C THR A 119 -34.53 52.59 -17.49
N GLU A 120 -33.78 51.83 -18.28
CA GLU A 120 -32.81 52.35 -19.25
C GLU A 120 -33.47 53.29 -20.26
N ALA A 121 -34.69 52.99 -20.70
CA ALA A 121 -35.47 53.88 -21.58
C ALA A 121 -35.86 55.17 -20.86
N ARG A 122 -36.24 55.11 -19.54
CA ARG A 122 -36.52 56.31 -18.73
C ARG A 122 -35.28 57.17 -18.52
N VAL A 123 -34.15 56.57 -18.22
CA VAL A 123 -32.86 57.26 -18.08
C VAL A 123 -32.54 58.04 -19.38
N ARG A 124 -32.72 57.39 -20.55
CA ARG A 124 -32.53 58.08 -21.83
C ARG A 124 -33.48 59.28 -22.01
N LEU A 125 -34.75 59.13 -21.63
CA LEU A 125 -35.75 60.19 -21.73
C LEU A 125 -35.42 61.39 -20.83
N THR A 126 -35.12 61.13 -19.54
CA THR A 126 -34.80 62.16 -18.53
C THR A 126 -33.45 62.82 -18.83
N ALA A 127 -32.46 62.10 -19.32
CA ALA A 127 -31.18 62.62 -19.75
C ALA A 127 -31.34 63.60 -20.94
N LEU A 128 -32.17 63.25 -21.92
CA LEU A 128 -32.51 64.22 -23.05
C LEU A 128 -33.28 65.43 -22.56
N GLY A 129 -34.17 65.29 -21.53
CA GLY A 129 -34.86 66.41 -20.89
C GLY A 129 -33.88 67.33 -20.19
N ALA A 130 -33.00 66.82 -19.35
CA ALA A 130 -31.99 67.60 -18.65
C ALA A 130 -31.02 68.31 -19.63
N ALA A 131 -30.63 67.64 -20.72
CA ALA A 131 -29.77 68.29 -21.73
C ALA A 131 -30.47 69.48 -22.42
N ARG A 132 -31.76 69.38 -22.71
CA ARG A 132 -32.55 70.49 -23.26
C ARG A 132 -32.69 71.66 -22.28
N GLU A 133 -33.02 71.35 -20.99
CA GLU A 133 -33.15 72.39 -19.96
C GLU A 133 -31.81 73.08 -19.71
N ARG A 134 -30.72 72.39 -19.81
CA ARG A 134 -29.36 72.96 -19.70
C ARG A 134 -29.05 73.88 -20.85
N GLU A 135 -29.41 73.56 -22.10
CA GLU A 135 -29.24 74.38 -23.22
C GLU A 135 -30.12 75.70 -23.18
N LEU A 136 -31.38 75.60 -22.66
CA LEU A 136 -32.24 76.68 -22.38
C LEU A 136 -31.73 77.61 -21.28
N TRP A 137 -31.16 77.01 -20.22
CA TRP A 137 -30.52 77.74 -19.10
C TRP A 137 -29.31 78.53 -19.58
N ASP A 138 -28.45 77.94 -20.35
CA ASP A 138 -27.29 78.62 -20.95
C ASP A 138 -27.69 79.81 -21.89
N ARG A 139 -28.90 79.79 -22.40
CA ARG A 139 -29.49 80.86 -23.20
C ARG A 139 -30.40 81.78 -22.41
N GLU A 140 -30.41 81.69 -21.07
CA GLU A 140 -31.28 82.47 -20.16
C GLU A 140 -32.80 82.32 -20.49
N ALA A 141 -33.22 81.17 -21.10
CA ALA A 141 -34.56 80.90 -21.55
C ALA A 141 -35.43 80.07 -20.67
N THR A 142 -34.89 79.64 -19.48
CA THR A 142 -35.60 78.87 -18.47
C THR A 142 -35.28 79.31 -17.06
N SER A 143 -36.09 78.92 -16.07
CA SER A 143 -35.81 79.17 -14.64
C SER A 143 -34.79 78.27 -14.04
N LYS A 144 -34.02 78.70 -13.03
CA LYS A 144 -33.07 77.90 -12.28
C LYS A 144 -33.75 76.66 -11.66
N GLN A 145 -34.96 76.86 -11.18
CA GLN A 145 -35.74 75.75 -10.56
C GLN A 145 -36.07 74.64 -11.58
N ALA A 146 -36.42 74.98 -12.84
CA ALA A 146 -36.70 74.02 -13.89
C ALA A 146 -35.45 73.22 -14.29
N PHE A 147 -34.31 73.91 -14.46
CA PHE A 147 -33.01 73.24 -14.71
C PHE A 147 -32.60 72.28 -13.60
N GLU A 148 -32.57 72.77 -12.30
CA GLU A 148 -32.21 71.93 -11.13
C GLU A 148 -33.13 70.72 -10.99
N ARG A 149 -34.44 70.87 -11.25
CA ARG A 149 -35.41 69.79 -11.23
C ARG A 149 -35.13 68.75 -12.30
N ALA A 150 -34.88 69.16 -13.55
CA ALA A 150 -34.59 68.21 -14.62
C ALA A 150 -33.28 67.43 -14.40
N GLU A 151 -32.27 68.11 -13.83
CA GLU A 151 -31.00 67.47 -13.51
C GLU A 151 -31.17 66.44 -12.35
N ALA A 152 -31.89 66.81 -11.27
CA ALA A 152 -32.19 65.94 -10.16
C ALA A 152 -33.00 64.68 -10.62
N GLU A 153 -34.00 64.84 -11.48
CA GLU A 153 -34.79 63.77 -12.03
C GLU A 153 -33.93 62.77 -12.85
N SER A 154 -33.01 63.30 -13.68
CA SER A 154 -32.06 62.48 -14.43
C SER A 154 -31.11 61.69 -13.51
N GLN A 155 -30.65 62.30 -12.40
CA GLN A 155 -29.78 61.62 -11.41
C GLN A 155 -30.55 60.53 -10.68
N ILE A 156 -31.81 60.79 -10.27
CA ILE A 156 -32.66 59.77 -9.60
C ILE A 156 -32.88 58.56 -10.53
N GLU A 157 -33.20 58.75 -11.79
CA GLU A 157 -33.43 57.62 -12.70
C GLU A 157 -32.14 56.84 -12.99
N ARG A 158 -30.97 57.49 -13.02
CA ARG A 158 -29.68 56.79 -13.11
C ARG A 158 -29.43 55.92 -11.87
N ALA A 159 -29.66 56.44 -10.66
CA ALA A 159 -29.54 55.67 -9.42
C ALA A 159 -30.51 54.48 -9.36
N ASN A 160 -31.75 54.66 -9.90
CA ASN A 160 -32.71 53.58 -10.03
C ASN A 160 -32.22 52.48 -11.01
N LEU A 161 -31.58 52.86 -12.10
CA LEU A 161 -30.98 51.92 -13.04
C LEU A 161 -29.82 51.14 -12.40
N ASP A 162 -28.98 51.82 -11.63
CA ASP A 162 -27.87 51.17 -10.93
C ASP A 162 -28.37 50.14 -9.91
N ASP A 163 -29.43 50.45 -9.13
CA ASP A 163 -30.05 49.52 -8.19
C ASP A 163 -30.65 48.31 -8.95
N LEU A 164 -31.41 48.52 -10.00
CA LEU A 164 -31.95 47.43 -10.83
C LEU A 164 -30.86 46.59 -11.47
N SER A 165 -29.77 47.20 -11.91
CA SER A 165 -28.62 46.51 -12.48
C SER A 165 -27.92 45.61 -11.42
N ALA A 166 -27.84 46.08 -10.18
CA ALA A 166 -27.33 45.28 -9.08
C ALA A 166 -28.26 44.08 -8.70
N ARG A 167 -29.60 44.33 -8.74
CA ARG A 167 -30.59 43.27 -8.53
C ARG A 167 -30.55 42.20 -9.63
N TRP A 168 -30.48 42.64 -10.88
CA TRP A 168 -30.34 41.74 -12.04
C TRP A 168 -29.05 40.89 -11.94
N LYS A 169 -27.92 41.46 -11.58
CA LYS A 169 -26.68 40.73 -11.37
C LYS A 169 -26.82 39.65 -10.28
N ARG A 170 -27.51 39.94 -9.16
CA ARG A 170 -27.81 38.96 -8.13
C ARG A 170 -28.68 37.82 -8.64
N ALA A 171 -29.76 38.13 -9.38
CA ALA A 171 -30.63 37.12 -9.97
C ALA A 171 -29.87 36.21 -10.95
N ARG A 172 -28.95 36.74 -11.73
CA ARG A 172 -28.11 35.99 -12.64
C ARG A 172 -27.19 34.99 -11.87
N ILE A 173 -26.64 35.41 -10.73
CA ILE A 173 -25.86 34.51 -9.85
C ILE A 173 -26.74 33.37 -9.33
N GLU A 174 -28.01 33.63 -8.98
CA GLU A 174 -28.92 32.57 -8.54
C GLU A 174 -29.28 31.61 -9.71
N VAL A 175 -29.38 32.09 -10.96
CA VAL A 175 -29.52 31.22 -12.13
C VAL A 175 -28.30 30.30 -12.29
N ASP A 176 -27.09 30.86 -12.18
CA ASP A 176 -25.86 30.09 -12.33
C ASP A 176 -25.73 29.02 -11.23
N LYS A 177 -26.10 29.36 -9.99
CA LYS A 177 -26.17 28.42 -8.87
C LYS A 177 -27.20 27.32 -9.09
N ALA A 178 -28.43 27.67 -9.51
CA ALA A 178 -29.47 26.70 -9.79
C ALA A 178 -29.09 25.76 -10.94
N ARG A 179 -28.41 26.29 -11.96
CA ARG A 179 -27.89 25.53 -13.11
C ARG A 179 -26.81 24.55 -12.68
N ALA A 180 -25.88 24.97 -11.82
CA ALA A 180 -24.85 24.08 -11.27
C ALA A 180 -25.50 22.94 -10.47
N ASN A 181 -26.47 23.23 -9.61
CA ASN A 181 -27.20 22.24 -8.82
C ASN A 181 -27.95 21.26 -9.72
N ALA A 182 -28.62 21.71 -10.76
CA ALA A 182 -29.25 20.84 -11.76
C ALA A 182 -28.22 19.99 -12.52
N GLY A 183 -27.03 20.54 -12.79
CA GLY A 183 -25.91 19.79 -13.37
C GLY A 183 -25.40 18.67 -12.50
N TYR A 184 -25.38 18.86 -11.18
CA TYR A 184 -24.93 17.84 -10.21
C TYR A 184 -25.87 16.62 -10.07
N THR A 185 -27.07 16.67 -10.65
CA THR A 185 -27.95 15.48 -10.74
C THR A 185 -27.37 14.42 -11.67
N ARG A 186 -26.52 14.81 -12.62
CA ARG A 186 -25.86 13.90 -13.57
C ARG A 186 -24.49 13.55 -13.04
N ILE A 187 -24.34 12.33 -12.52
CA ILE A 187 -23.11 11.82 -11.93
C ILE A 187 -22.27 11.22 -13.03
N VAL A 188 -21.11 11.82 -13.30
CA VAL A 188 -20.17 11.40 -14.35
C VAL A 188 -18.86 10.87 -13.75
N ALA A 189 -18.17 10.01 -14.50
CA ALA A 189 -16.88 9.46 -14.10
C ALA A 189 -15.80 10.56 -14.07
N PRO A 190 -15.11 10.79 -12.94
CA PRO A 190 -14.03 11.77 -12.86
C PRO A 190 -12.72 11.30 -13.53
N MET A 191 -12.59 10.00 -13.77
CA MET A 191 -11.45 9.38 -14.42
C MET A 191 -11.88 8.13 -15.18
N ALA A 192 -11.04 7.67 -16.11
CA ALA A 192 -11.20 6.34 -16.70
C ALA A 192 -10.81 5.25 -15.69
N GLY A 193 -11.51 4.13 -15.71
CA GLY A 193 -11.27 3.02 -14.80
C GLY A 193 -12.41 1.99 -14.82
N GLU A 194 -12.35 1.05 -13.89
CA GLU A 194 -13.34 -0.02 -13.72
C GLU A 194 -14.18 0.23 -12.47
N VAL A 195 -15.47 -0.08 -12.53
CA VAL A 195 -16.40 0.02 -11.40
C VAL A 195 -16.14 -1.15 -10.43
N VAL A 196 -15.49 -0.87 -9.32
CA VAL A 196 -15.08 -1.90 -8.35
C VAL A 196 -16.10 -2.14 -7.23
N ALA A 197 -17.00 -1.17 -6.98
CA ALA A 197 -18.07 -1.34 -6.03
C ALA A 197 -19.23 -0.39 -6.35
N ILE A 198 -20.46 -0.85 -6.11
CA ILE A 198 -21.69 -0.06 -6.13
C ILE A 198 -22.20 0.00 -4.70
N VAL A 199 -22.27 1.20 -4.14
CA VAL A 199 -22.67 1.42 -2.74
C VAL A 199 -24.16 1.75 -2.66
N THR A 200 -24.65 2.59 -3.60
CA THR A 200 -26.04 3.06 -3.64
C THR A 200 -26.79 2.43 -4.82
N ARG A 201 -27.97 1.92 -4.57
CA ARG A 201 -28.79 1.26 -5.60
C ARG A 201 -29.81 2.22 -6.21
N GLU A 202 -30.25 1.89 -7.42
CA GLU A 202 -31.37 2.58 -8.08
C GLU A 202 -32.63 2.57 -7.20
N GLY A 203 -33.34 3.72 -7.17
CA GLY A 203 -34.50 3.92 -6.32
C GLY A 203 -34.19 4.40 -4.89
N GLN A 204 -32.95 4.34 -4.45
CA GLN A 204 -32.55 4.80 -3.12
C GLN A 204 -32.45 6.32 -3.06
N THR A 205 -32.93 6.92 -1.96
CA THR A 205 -32.76 8.35 -1.71
C THR A 205 -31.40 8.63 -1.04
N VAL A 206 -30.66 9.58 -1.58
CA VAL A 206 -29.38 10.04 -1.06
C VAL A 206 -29.54 11.44 -0.46
N ILE A 207 -28.85 11.70 0.66
CA ILE A 207 -28.85 12.98 1.38
C ILE A 207 -27.43 13.49 1.44
N ALA A 208 -27.16 14.60 0.74
CA ALA A 208 -25.81 15.17 0.57
C ALA A 208 -25.51 16.36 1.53
N GLU A 209 -26.39 16.65 2.50
CA GLU A 209 -26.29 17.86 3.35
C GLU A 209 -25.17 17.78 4.40
N GLN A 210 -24.89 16.58 4.93
CA GLN A 210 -23.89 16.42 5.99
C GLN A 210 -22.59 15.77 5.49
N GLN A 211 -22.72 14.77 4.63
CA GLN A 211 -21.62 14.04 4.03
C GLN A 211 -22.02 13.60 2.62
N ALA A 212 -21.13 13.78 1.65
CA ALA A 212 -21.38 13.32 0.28
C ALA A 212 -21.55 11.79 0.26
N PRO A 213 -22.76 11.26 -0.02
CA PRO A 213 -22.97 9.83 -0.08
C PRO A 213 -22.26 9.24 -1.29
N VAL A 214 -21.51 8.17 -1.08
CA VAL A 214 -20.82 7.45 -2.16
C VAL A 214 -21.85 6.64 -2.95
N ILE A 215 -21.87 6.81 -4.27
CA ILE A 215 -22.72 6.05 -5.19
C ILE A 215 -22.01 4.80 -5.66
N LEU A 216 -20.77 4.95 -6.15
CA LEU A 216 -19.93 3.85 -6.61
C LEU A 216 -18.44 4.20 -6.45
N LYS A 217 -17.60 3.17 -6.55
CA LYS A 217 -16.14 3.32 -6.50
C LYS A 217 -15.54 2.95 -7.85
N LEU A 218 -14.69 3.84 -8.36
CA LEU A 218 -13.89 3.62 -9.57
C LEU A 218 -12.44 3.36 -9.21
N ALA A 219 -11.81 2.44 -9.93
CA ALA A 219 -10.40 2.12 -9.75
C ALA A 219 -9.70 1.92 -11.09
N ALA A 220 -8.47 2.40 -11.19
CA ALA A 220 -7.57 2.10 -12.30
C ALA A 220 -6.81 0.80 -11.95
N LEU A 221 -7.12 -0.29 -12.65
CA LEU A 221 -6.58 -1.63 -12.37
C LEU A 221 -5.45 -2.06 -13.28
N ASP A 222 -5.11 -1.27 -14.32
CA ASP A 222 -4.01 -1.56 -15.25
C ASP A 222 -2.65 -1.66 -14.55
N THR A 223 -2.49 -0.89 -13.48
CA THR A 223 -1.33 -0.91 -12.59
C THR A 223 -1.83 -1.05 -11.16
N MET A 224 -1.20 -1.96 -10.41
CA MET A 224 -1.49 -2.14 -8.99
C MET A 224 -0.36 -1.55 -8.16
N THR A 225 -0.73 -0.96 -7.03
CA THR A 225 0.21 -0.53 -6.00
C THR A 225 0.20 -1.55 -4.87
N VAL A 226 1.36 -2.11 -4.56
CA VAL A 226 1.53 -3.00 -3.42
C VAL A 226 2.07 -2.20 -2.25
N LYS A 227 1.42 -2.32 -1.10
CA LYS A 227 1.88 -1.79 0.18
C LYS A 227 2.41 -2.94 1.01
N ALA A 228 3.74 -3.03 1.12
CA ALA A 228 4.43 -4.05 1.91
C ALA A 228 4.73 -3.50 3.31
N GLN A 229 4.26 -4.20 4.34
CA GLN A 229 4.43 -3.83 5.75
C GLN A 229 5.78 -4.33 6.24
N VAL A 230 6.76 -3.44 6.27
CA VAL A 230 8.13 -3.71 6.75
C VAL A 230 8.23 -3.37 8.23
N SER A 231 8.87 -4.24 9.00
CA SER A 231 9.09 -4.01 10.43
C SER A 231 10.01 -2.82 10.68
N GLU A 232 9.89 -2.15 11.84
CA GLU A 232 10.79 -1.09 12.27
C GLU A 232 12.26 -1.54 12.29
N ALA A 233 12.52 -2.82 12.60
CA ALA A 233 13.88 -3.38 12.64
C ALA A 233 14.53 -3.43 11.26
N ASP A 234 13.75 -3.60 10.19
CA ASP A 234 14.22 -3.82 8.83
C ASP A 234 14.08 -2.59 7.93
N VAL A 235 13.24 -1.61 8.31
CA VAL A 235 12.92 -0.45 7.46
C VAL A 235 14.16 0.35 7.06
N LEU A 236 15.16 0.44 7.93
CA LEU A 236 16.42 1.13 7.63
C LEU A 236 17.27 0.44 6.56
N ARG A 237 17.00 -0.83 6.28
CA ARG A 237 17.68 -1.64 5.23
C ARG A 237 16.98 -1.51 3.88
N VAL A 238 15.75 -1.00 3.86
CA VAL A 238 14.96 -0.80 2.64
C VAL A 238 15.22 0.60 2.09
N ALA A 239 15.41 0.70 0.78
CA ALA A 239 15.63 1.97 0.09
C ALA A 239 14.88 2.01 -1.25
N PRO A 240 14.47 3.21 -1.72
CA PRO A 240 13.89 3.38 -3.05
C PRO A 240 14.84 2.86 -4.14
N GLY A 241 14.26 2.18 -5.15
CA GLY A 241 15.00 1.59 -6.27
C GLY A 241 15.44 0.14 -6.06
N GLN A 242 15.35 -0.40 -4.85
CA GLN A 242 15.65 -1.82 -4.60
C GLN A 242 14.71 -2.72 -5.39
N PRO A 243 15.21 -3.83 -5.96
CA PRO A 243 14.37 -4.82 -6.61
C PRO A 243 13.49 -5.53 -5.59
N VAL A 244 12.26 -5.78 -5.98
CA VAL A 244 11.25 -6.48 -5.19
C VAL A 244 10.65 -7.58 -6.03
N HIS A 245 10.45 -8.73 -5.44
CA HIS A 245 9.59 -9.75 -6.01
C HIS A 245 8.52 -10.16 -4.99
N PHE A 246 7.36 -10.54 -5.50
CA PHE A 246 6.29 -11.01 -4.64
C PHE A 246 5.47 -12.09 -5.32
N THR A 247 4.80 -12.87 -4.51
CA THR A 247 3.78 -13.83 -4.90
C THR A 247 2.46 -13.48 -4.24
N VAL A 248 1.35 -13.82 -4.87
CA VAL A 248 0.03 -13.67 -4.26
C VAL A 248 -0.44 -15.02 -3.73
N LEU A 249 -1.17 -15.01 -2.63
CA LEU A 249 -1.62 -16.24 -1.98
C LEU A 249 -2.45 -17.17 -2.89
N GLY A 250 -3.13 -16.58 -3.89
CA GLY A 250 -3.92 -17.33 -4.88
C GLY A 250 -3.11 -17.90 -6.05
N ASP A 251 -1.84 -17.52 -6.24
CA ASP A 251 -0.95 -17.99 -7.31
C ASP A 251 0.51 -17.96 -6.79
N PRO A 252 0.89 -18.88 -5.90
CA PRO A 252 2.21 -18.87 -5.24
C PRO A 252 3.35 -19.21 -6.21
N ASP A 253 3.07 -19.88 -7.31
CA ASP A 253 4.07 -20.28 -8.29
C ASP A 253 4.48 -19.12 -9.22
N LYS A 254 3.63 -18.09 -9.32
CA LYS A 254 3.87 -16.95 -10.17
C LYS A 254 4.54 -15.81 -9.41
N ARG A 255 5.79 -15.54 -9.74
CA ARG A 255 6.56 -14.43 -9.19
C ARG A 255 6.31 -13.18 -10.04
N TYR A 256 5.97 -12.09 -9.36
CA TYR A 256 5.85 -10.76 -9.92
C TYR A 256 7.05 -9.93 -9.48
N GLU A 257 7.56 -9.10 -10.37
CA GLU A 257 8.74 -8.27 -10.12
C GLU A 257 8.37 -6.78 -10.15
N GLY A 258 9.06 -6.00 -9.32
CA GLY A 258 8.92 -4.57 -9.22
C GLY A 258 10.15 -3.90 -8.62
N LYS A 259 10.02 -2.60 -8.34
CA LYS A 259 11.04 -1.83 -7.62
C LYS A 259 10.38 -0.97 -6.56
N VAL A 260 10.98 -0.89 -5.38
CA VAL A 260 10.52 0.02 -4.33
C VAL A 260 10.51 1.44 -4.87
N ARG A 261 9.33 2.08 -4.88
CA ARG A 261 9.16 3.47 -5.28
C ARG A 261 9.45 4.42 -4.12
N ALA A 262 8.88 4.13 -2.98
CA ALA A 262 8.98 4.97 -1.78
C ALA A 262 8.67 4.15 -0.53
N ILE A 263 9.10 4.66 0.61
CA ILE A 263 8.70 4.17 1.93
C ILE A 263 7.88 5.29 2.56
N GLU A 264 6.73 4.96 3.13
CA GLU A 264 5.91 5.93 3.85
C GLU A 264 6.68 6.41 5.11
N PRO A 265 6.80 7.72 5.33
CA PRO A 265 7.58 8.25 6.46
C PRO A 265 6.94 8.06 7.82
N ALA A 266 5.64 7.69 7.85
CA ALA A 266 4.88 7.45 9.06
C ALA A 266 4.47 5.97 9.15
N PRO A 267 4.30 5.43 10.36
CA PRO A 267 3.79 4.08 10.56
C PRO A 267 2.40 3.90 9.96
N HIS A 268 2.06 2.66 9.61
CA HIS A 268 0.77 2.30 9.01
C HIS A 268 -0.45 2.87 9.75
N ASP A 269 -0.44 2.85 11.09
CA ASP A 269 -1.57 3.23 11.94
C ASP A 269 -1.61 4.73 12.29
N PHE A 270 -0.65 5.52 11.81
CA PHE A 270 -0.52 6.94 12.20
C PHE A 270 -1.74 7.78 11.80
N ALA A 271 -2.30 7.54 10.62
CA ALA A 271 -3.47 8.26 10.11
C ALA A 271 -4.76 7.90 10.87
N GLU A 272 -4.90 6.65 11.30
CA GLU A 272 -6.08 6.18 12.04
C GLU A 272 -6.07 6.68 13.48
N GLN A 273 -4.89 6.74 14.12
CA GLN A 273 -4.74 7.27 15.48
C GLN A 273 -5.05 8.77 15.55
N SER A 274 -4.76 9.54 14.52
CA SER A 274 -5.06 10.97 14.47
C SER A 274 -6.56 11.24 14.28
N SER A 275 -7.33 10.37 13.66
CA SER A 275 -8.77 10.53 13.45
C SER A 275 -9.59 10.12 14.68
N ALA A 276 -9.12 9.17 15.48
CA ALA A 276 -9.79 8.69 16.69
C ALA A 276 -9.72 9.69 17.85
N GLY A 277 -8.80 10.64 17.83
CA GLY A 277 -8.59 11.63 18.87
C GLY A 277 -9.49 12.86 18.82
N SER A 278 -10.25 13.09 17.72
CA SER A 278 -11.01 14.32 17.46
C SER A 278 -12.51 14.26 17.81
N GLY A 279 -13.00 13.15 18.32
CA GLY A 279 -14.44 12.96 18.52
C GLY A 279 -14.82 12.28 19.83
N SER A 280 -14.52 12.85 21.00
CA SER A 280 -15.33 12.62 22.21
C SER A 280 -14.89 13.56 23.34
N GLY A 281 -15.55 14.69 23.46
CA GLY A 281 -15.66 15.40 24.73
C GLY A 281 -16.67 14.66 25.61
N GLY A 282 -16.21 14.11 26.75
CA GLY A 282 -17.09 13.71 27.83
C GLY A 282 -16.95 12.30 28.34
N GLY A 283 -16.27 12.12 29.49
CA GLY A 283 -16.34 10.92 30.29
C GLY A 283 -14.99 10.45 30.80
N ALA A 284 -14.53 11.00 31.91
CA ALA A 284 -13.41 10.48 32.67
C ALA A 284 -13.72 9.07 33.16
N SER A 285 -13.03 8.08 32.63
CA SER A 285 -12.80 6.79 33.27
C SER A 285 -11.38 6.37 32.95
N GLY A 286 -10.54 6.41 33.99
CA GLY A 286 -9.11 6.11 33.90
C GLY A 286 -8.82 4.68 33.45
N GLY A 287 -8.47 4.56 32.24
CA GLY A 287 -7.81 3.40 31.65
C GLY A 287 -6.78 3.92 30.68
N SER A 288 -5.53 4.07 31.13
CA SER A 288 -4.41 4.25 30.21
C SER A 288 -4.48 3.11 29.20
N PRO A 289 -4.51 3.40 27.88
CA PRO A 289 -4.22 2.37 26.92
C PRO A 289 -2.77 1.94 27.21
N SER A 290 -2.61 0.75 27.78
CA SER A 290 -1.31 0.12 27.91
C SER A 290 -0.72 0.04 26.51
N ARG A 291 0.28 0.87 26.24
CA ARG A 291 1.23 0.69 25.15
C ARG A 291 2.03 -0.60 25.40
N GLY A 292 1.36 -1.74 25.45
CA GLY A 292 2.01 -3.02 25.28
C GLY A 292 2.43 -3.07 23.82
N GLY A 293 3.73 -3.05 23.62
CA GLY A 293 4.51 -3.13 22.39
C GLY A 293 3.83 -3.69 21.13
N ALA A 294 2.88 -2.96 20.57
CA ALA A 294 2.42 -3.28 19.22
C ALA A 294 3.60 -3.07 18.28
N ALA A 295 3.91 -4.09 17.48
CA ALA A 295 4.97 -3.98 16.49
C ALA A 295 4.67 -2.83 15.52
N VAL A 296 5.65 -1.96 15.31
CA VAL A 296 5.54 -0.83 14.40
C VAL A 296 5.92 -1.27 12.99
N PHE A 297 5.05 -0.99 12.03
CA PHE A 297 5.28 -1.30 10.62
C PHE A 297 5.24 -0.04 9.76
N TYR A 298 6.09 -0.02 8.75
CA TYR A 298 6.15 1.03 7.73
C TYR A 298 5.78 0.46 6.38
N ASN A 299 5.07 1.21 5.56
CA ASN A 299 4.68 0.75 4.24
C ASN A 299 5.77 1.06 3.21
N ALA A 300 6.33 0.03 2.60
CA ALA A 300 7.10 0.15 1.36
C ALA A 300 6.16 0.02 0.16
N LEU A 301 6.19 1.01 -0.72
CA LEU A 301 5.31 1.13 -1.88
C LEU A 301 6.04 0.76 -3.15
N PHE A 302 5.42 -0.06 -3.98
CA PHE A 302 5.89 -0.35 -5.34
C PHE A 302 4.72 -0.62 -6.28
N GLU A 303 4.96 -0.43 -7.56
CA GLU A 303 3.95 -0.55 -8.61
C GLU A 303 4.25 -1.74 -9.51
N VAL A 304 3.19 -2.42 -9.94
CA VAL A 304 3.29 -3.58 -10.79
C VAL A 304 2.23 -3.50 -11.88
N PRO A 305 2.59 -3.72 -13.15
CA PRO A 305 1.62 -3.81 -14.24
C PRO A 305 0.71 -5.02 -14.04
N ASN A 306 -0.57 -4.86 -14.34
CA ASN A 306 -1.60 -5.88 -14.18
C ASN A 306 -2.32 -6.19 -15.50
N PRO A 307 -1.61 -6.72 -16.51
CA PRO A 307 -2.23 -7.06 -17.78
C PRO A 307 -3.28 -8.16 -17.56
N GLY A 308 -4.49 -7.90 -18.08
CA GLY A 308 -5.63 -8.83 -17.95
C GLY A 308 -6.30 -8.84 -16.58
N HIS A 309 -6.05 -7.85 -15.72
CA HIS A 309 -6.72 -7.58 -14.43
C HIS A 309 -6.79 -8.81 -13.50
N ARG A 310 -5.73 -9.66 -13.54
CA ARG A 310 -5.65 -10.86 -12.69
C ARG A 310 -5.42 -10.53 -11.21
N LEU A 311 -4.65 -9.49 -10.94
CA LEU A 311 -4.44 -8.97 -9.60
C LEU A 311 -5.65 -8.12 -9.21
N ARG A 312 -6.21 -8.37 -8.03
CA ARG A 312 -7.38 -7.67 -7.52
C ARG A 312 -7.04 -6.87 -6.27
N ILE A 313 -7.85 -5.85 -6.00
CA ILE A 313 -7.74 -5.02 -4.79
C ILE A 313 -7.91 -5.91 -3.56
N SER A 314 -7.18 -5.61 -2.49
CA SER A 314 -7.15 -6.32 -1.21
C SER A 314 -6.59 -7.75 -1.26
N MET A 315 -5.98 -8.19 -2.37
CA MET A 315 -5.21 -9.43 -2.34
C MET A 315 -4.00 -9.30 -1.43
N THR A 316 -3.70 -10.37 -0.70
CA THR A 316 -2.50 -10.48 0.13
C THR A 316 -1.33 -10.98 -0.72
N ALA A 317 -0.18 -10.37 -0.55
CA ALA A 317 1.06 -10.73 -1.19
C ALA A 317 2.14 -11.06 -0.14
N GLU A 318 2.96 -12.05 -0.45
CA GLU A 318 4.23 -12.28 0.23
C GLU A 318 5.32 -11.57 -0.56
N VAL A 319 5.94 -10.57 0.06
CA VAL A 319 6.86 -9.64 -0.58
C VAL A 319 8.27 -9.87 -0.07
N SER A 320 9.23 -10.00 -1.00
CA SER A 320 10.65 -10.07 -0.71
C SER A 320 11.36 -8.86 -1.30
N ILE A 321 11.85 -7.95 -0.46
CA ILE A 321 12.60 -6.77 -0.85
C ILE A 321 14.08 -7.11 -0.80
N VAL A 322 14.72 -7.15 -1.94
CA VAL A 322 16.10 -7.61 -2.07
C VAL A 322 17.06 -6.51 -1.65
N HIS A 323 17.82 -6.76 -0.59
CA HIS A 323 18.85 -5.88 -0.11
C HIS A 323 20.21 -6.12 -0.80
N GLY A 324 20.52 -7.39 -1.07
CA GLY A 324 21.75 -7.77 -1.73
C GLY A 324 21.65 -9.15 -2.37
N THR A 325 22.45 -9.38 -3.43
CA THR A 325 22.56 -10.68 -4.10
C THR A 325 24.00 -11.05 -4.29
N ALA A 326 24.35 -12.31 -4.02
CA ALA A 326 25.67 -12.87 -4.33
C ALA A 326 25.46 -14.11 -5.19
N LYS A 327 25.87 -14.04 -6.46
CA LYS A 327 25.73 -15.15 -7.42
C LYS A 327 26.93 -16.07 -7.36
N ASN A 328 26.68 -17.38 -7.50
CA ASN A 328 27.69 -18.43 -7.58
C ASN A 328 28.74 -18.35 -6.44
N THR A 329 28.29 -18.08 -5.23
CA THR A 329 29.16 -17.94 -4.04
C THR A 329 29.16 -19.20 -3.21
N LEU A 330 30.23 -19.44 -2.42
CA LEU A 330 30.24 -20.52 -1.44
C LEU A 330 29.28 -20.21 -0.32
N VAL A 331 28.36 -21.13 -0.04
CA VAL A 331 27.35 -20.97 1.01
C VAL A 331 27.42 -22.13 2.01
N LEU A 332 27.09 -21.83 3.25
CA LEU A 332 26.88 -22.79 4.31
C LEU A 332 25.63 -22.41 5.12
N PRO A 333 24.96 -23.37 5.79
CA PRO A 333 23.87 -23.04 6.70
C PRO A 333 24.35 -22.13 7.83
N SER A 334 23.58 -21.07 8.15
CA SER A 334 23.93 -20.11 9.22
C SER A 334 24.08 -20.79 10.59
N SER A 335 23.43 -21.94 10.82
CA SER A 335 23.55 -22.73 12.04
C SER A 335 24.92 -23.39 12.20
N ALA A 336 25.76 -23.47 11.15
CA ALA A 336 27.14 -23.96 11.26
C ALA A 336 28.12 -22.87 11.75
N LEU A 337 27.69 -21.59 11.81
CA LEU A 337 28.49 -20.49 12.31
C LEU A 337 28.51 -20.54 13.86
N GLY A 338 29.71 -20.62 14.42
CA GLY A 338 29.94 -20.46 15.84
C GLY A 338 30.15 -19.00 16.25
N GLU A 339 30.85 -18.81 17.36
CA GLU A 339 31.07 -17.47 17.91
C GLU A 339 31.89 -16.58 16.95
N LYS A 340 31.54 -15.31 16.92
CA LYS A 340 32.26 -14.29 16.17
C LYS A 340 33.51 -13.86 16.97
N SER A 341 34.68 -14.02 16.39
CA SER A 341 35.94 -13.54 16.95
C SER A 341 36.06 -12.02 16.94
N ALA A 342 36.89 -11.44 17.82
CA ALA A 342 37.17 -10.00 17.86
C ALA A 342 37.67 -9.42 16.52
N GLY A 343 38.22 -10.26 15.63
CA GLY A 343 38.60 -9.88 14.25
C GLY A 343 37.50 -9.97 13.21
N GLY A 344 36.23 -10.22 13.60
CA GLY A 344 35.10 -10.31 12.66
C GLY A 344 34.98 -11.65 11.94
N LEU A 345 35.83 -12.61 12.23
CA LEU A 345 35.78 -13.97 11.68
C LEU A 345 34.89 -14.87 12.51
N PHE A 346 34.23 -15.82 11.87
CA PHE A 346 33.39 -16.82 12.55
C PHE A 346 34.12 -18.15 12.70
N ALA A 347 33.99 -18.78 13.87
CA ALA A 347 34.50 -20.12 14.06
C ALA A 347 33.55 -21.15 13.43
N VAL A 348 34.04 -22.03 12.56
CA VAL A 348 33.25 -23.09 11.92
C VAL A 348 33.96 -24.42 12.19
N ARG A 349 33.19 -25.42 12.62
CA ARG A 349 33.66 -26.80 12.83
C ARG A 349 33.55 -27.57 11.53
N VAL A 350 34.69 -27.98 11.00
CA VAL A 350 34.79 -28.74 9.73
C VAL A 350 35.11 -30.19 10.07
N LEU A 351 34.36 -31.13 9.51
CA LEU A 351 34.63 -32.55 9.61
C LEU A 351 35.58 -32.96 8.48
N ALA A 352 36.82 -33.26 8.81
CA ALA A 352 37.80 -33.77 7.86
C ALA A 352 37.48 -35.20 7.43
N ASN A 353 38.06 -35.63 6.29
CA ASN A 353 37.79 -36.98 5.75
C ASN A 353 38.28 -38.13 6.64
N ASP A 354 39.15 -37.84 7.58
CA ASP A 354 39.62 -38.75 8.61
C ASP A 354 38.73 -38.85 9.85
N GLY A 355 37.58 -38.15 9.87
CA GLY A 355 36.65 -38.08 10.98
C GLY A 355 37.02 -37.11 12.10
N GLN A 356 38.14 -36.38 11.96
CA GLN A 356 38.55 -35.37 12.94
C GLN A 356 37.81 -34.04 12.74
N VAL A 357 37.44 -33.42 13.86
CA VAL A 357 36.81 -32.09 13.86
C VAL A 357 37.88 -31.03 13.97
N GLN A 358 37.94 -30.14 12.99
CA GLN A 358 38.83 -29.00 12.97
C GLN A 358 38.04 -27.69 13.06
N THR A 359 38.36 -26.83 14.02
CA THR A 359 37.79 -25.48 14.08
C THR A 359 38.62 -24.57 13.20
N ARG A 360 37.95 -23.93 12.22
CA ARG A 360 38.57 -22.94 11.31
C ARG A 360 37.90 -21.59 11.46
N GLN A 361 38.69 -20.55 11.26
CA GLN A 361 38.19 -19.16 11.17
C GLN A 361 37.79 -18.89 9.75
N VAL A 362 36.55 -18.42 9.57
CA VAL A 362 35.91 -18.21 8.27
C VAL A 362 35.47 -16.75 8.16
N GLN A 363 35.79 -16.13 7.05
CA GLN A 363 35.27 -14.81 6.74
C GLN A 363 33.91 -14.95 6.07
N VAL A 364 32.90 -14.42 6.74
CA VAL A 364 31.51 -14.41 6.27
C VAL A 364 31.18 -13.06 5.67
N GLY A 365 30.57 -13.07 4.50
CA GLY A 365 30.03 -11.89 3.85
C GLY A 365 28.56 -11.70 4.20
N MET A 366 27.69 -11.92 3.20
CA MET A 366 26.24 -11.83 3.34
C MET A 366 25.70 -12.99 4.18
N ASN A 367 24.71 -12.71 5.04
CA ASN A 367 24.04 -13.73 5.85
C ASN A 367 22.53 -13.41 5.93
N ASN A 368 21.71 -14.30 5.40
CA ASN A 368 20.25 -14.17 5.41
C ASN A 368 19.57 -15.00 6.52
N HIS A 369 20.32 -15.36 7.58
CA HIS A 369 19.89 -16.18 8.74
C HIS A 369 19.57 -17.64 8.43
N VAL A 370 19.46 -18.04 7.17
CA VAL A 370 19.32 -19.43 6.72
C VAL A 370 20.64 -19.95 6.17
N LYS A 371 21.24 -19.19 5.25
CA LYS A 371 22.54 -19.48 4.64
C LYS A 371 23.47 -18.27 4.80
N ALA A 372 24.75 -18.53 4.91
CA ALA A 372 25.78 -17.51 4.99
C ALA A 372 26.80 -17.67 3.85
N GLN A 373 27.19 -16.55 3.27
CA GLN A 373 28.23 -16.47 2.25
C GLN A 373 29.61 -16.62 2.87
N VAL A 374 30.43 -17.52 2.31
CA VAL A 374 31.82 -17.68 2.66
C VAL A 374 32.72 -16.94 1.68
N LEU A 375 33.44 -15.94 2.18
CA LEU A 375 34.41 -15.19 1.39
C LEU A 375 35.78 -15.87 1.41
N ALA A 376 36.20 -16.42 2.56
CA ALA A 376 37.46 -17.13 2.74
C ALA A 376 37.41 -18.12 3.91
N GLY A 377 38.24 -19.16 3.85
CA GLY A 377 38.42 -20.11 4.95
C GLY A 377 37.88 -21.51 4.72
N LEU A 378 37.01 -21.72 3.72
CA LEU A 378 36.46 -23.03 3.35
C LEU A 378 36.58 -23.26 1.84
N ARG A 379 36.49 -24.55 1.45
CA ARG A 379 36.48 -24.99 0.06
C ARG A 379 35.15 -25.65 -0.26
N GLU A 380 34.79 -25.65 -1.53
CA GLU A 380 33.64 -26.37 -2.03
C GLU A 380 33.73 -27.87 -1.72
N GLY A 381 32.63 -28.47 -1.26
CA GLY A 381 32.53 -29.88 -0.92
C GLY A 381 32.95 -30.23 0.50
N GLU A 382 33.58 -29.33 1.27
CA GLU A 382 33.91 -29.55 2.68
C GLU A 382 32.62 -29.75 3.51
N ARG A 383 32.69 -30.61 4.53
CA ARG A 383 31.57 -30.85 5.44
C ARG A 383 31.72 -30.02 6.70
N VAL A 384 30.74 -29.21 6.98
CA VAL A 384 30.63 -28.38 8.19
C VAL A 384 29.62 -28.99 9.17
N ILE A 385 29.93 -28.92 10.44
CA ILE A 385 29.05 -29.45 11.50
C ILE A 385 28.01 -28.39 11.82
N VAL A 386 26.74 -28.78 11.70
CA VAL A 386 25.56 -27.91 11.93
C VAL A 386 24.99 -28.16 13.35
N GLY A 387 25.20 -29.37 13.90
CA GLY A 387 24.73 -29.75 15.22
C GLY A 387 25.33 -31.09 15.67
N GLU A 388 25.20 -31.39 16.94
CA GLU A 388 25.50 -32.71 17.51
C GLU A 388 24.22 -33.53 17.43
N GLY A 389 24.27 -34.68 16.71
CA GLY A 389 23.17 -35.64 16.69
C GLY A 389 23.00 -36.24 18.08
N ALA A 390 21.77 -36.34 18.54
CA ALA A 390 21.48 -37.10 19.74
C ALA A 390 21.93 -38.55 19.51
N PRO A 391 22.56 -39.21 20.47
CA PRO A 391 22.85 -40.66 20.38
C PRO A 391 21.52 -41.39 20.16
N ASP A 392 21.48 -42.30 19.17
CA ASP A 392 20.32 -43.12 18.88
C ASP A 392 19.76 -43.74 20.16
N SER A 393 18.56 -43.33 20.56
CA SER A 393 17.85 -43.85 21.72
C SER A 393 17.37 -45.32 21.52
N ASP A 394 17.66 -45.94 20.39
CA ASP A 394 17.33 -47.34 20.10
C ASP A 394 18.36 -48.37 20.65
N ALA A 395 19.55 -47.93 21.07
CA ALA A 395 20.53 -48.87 21.65
C ALA A 395 20.23 -49.23 23.12
N SER A 396 19.45 -48.44 23.87
CA SER A 396 19.11 -48.68 25.25
C SER A 396 17.98 -49.70 25.48
N LYS A 397 17.14 -49.97 24.48
CA LYS A 397 16.04 -50.95 24.57
C LYS A 397 16.46 -52.38 24.34
N LYS A 398 17.70 -52.66 23.93
CA LYS A 398 18.23 -54.04 23.71
C LYS A 398 19.05 -54.60 24.86
N ALA A 399 19.33 -53.80 25.88
CA ALA A 399 20.10 -54.22 27.06
C ALA A 399 19.24 -54.58 28.28
N GLU A 400 17.92 -54.36 28.26
CA GLU A 400 17.03 -54.66 29.40
C GLU A 400 16.10 -55.86 29.14
N GLY A 401 16.41 -56.67 28.13
CA GLY A 401 15.64 -57.86 27.73
C GLY A 401 16.49 -59.11 27.57
N ALA A 402 17.60 -59.26 28.34
CA ALA A 402 18.38 -60.53 28.40
C ALA A 402 18.68 -60.97 29.88
#